data_4681e26ae5672fea88d7ed7b9d2c2326
#
_entry.id   4681e26ae5672fea88d7ed7b9d2c2326
#
_cell.length_a   1.000
_cell.length_b   1.000
_cell.length_c   1.000
_cell.angle_alpha   90.00
_cell.angle_beta   90.00
_cell.angle_gamma   90.00
#
_symmetry.space_group_name_H-M   'P 1'
#
loop_
_entity.id
_entity.type
_entity.pdbx_description
1 polymer ?
#
loop_
_entity_poly.entity_id
_entity_poly.type
_entity_poly.pdbx_seq_one_letter_code
_entity_poly.pdbx_strand_id
1 'polypeptide(L)'
;PLKGARILLDAGHSPRRTVPYDGAVGPTGYLEYEATLALAQDLKPLLERAGATVIMTRHGNNTIGLQSRYEKAIRERAQILVSLHYNSLPETSNPFAGPRGFSVYYNYPHSFRLAQSVHEAFTRRVPLPDNGLIANDVLFIPRIPQLPSILVENAFLLIPKQEEMAKTKRGREPLVRALYEGIVDFYDALNHPNQSKARQAVQKFRRK
;
A
#
# COMPACT_ATOMS: atom_id res chain seq x y z
N PRO A 1 15.52 -4.84 -11.54
CA PRO A 1 15.78 -4.53 -10.12
C PRO A 1 15.14 -5.53 -9.16
N LEU A 2 14.05 -6.24 -9.57
CA LEU A 2 13.31 -7.16 -8.71
C LEU A 2 13.50 -8.64 -9.08
N LYS A 3 14.57 -8.99 -9.78
CA LYS A 3 14.82 -10.39 -10.17
C LYS A 3 14.90 -11.29 -8.94
N GLY A 4 14.03 -12.32 -8.90
CA GLY A 4 13.94 -13.27 -7.77
C GLY A 4 13.11 -12.79 -6.57
N ALA A 5 12.60 -11.55 -6.59
CA ALA A 5 11.70 -11.06 -5.56
C ALA A 5 10.34 -11.77 -5.64
N ARG A 6 9.80 -12.19 -4.49
CA ARG A 6 8.46 -12.77 -4.34
C ARG A 6 7.61 -11.84 -3.48
N ILE A 7 6.65 -11.19 -4.10
CA ILE A 7 5.88 -10.09 -3.51
C ILE A 7 4.42 -10.50 -3.42
N LEU A 8 3.84 -10.48 -2.22
CA LEU A 8 2.40 -10.61 -2.07
C LEU A 8 1.77 -9.22 -2.06
N LEU A 9 0.90 -8.97 -3.04
CA LEU A 9 0.00 -7.83 -3.06
C LEU A 9 -1.35 -8.25 -2.48
N ASP A 10 -1.71 -7.60 -1.40
CA ASP A 10 -3.00 -7.78 -0.77
C ASP A 10 -3.94 -6.65 -1.19
N ALA A 11 -4.94 -6.99 -2.02
CA ALA A 11 -6.05 -6.09 -2.30
C ALA A 11 -7.03 -6.13 -1.13
N GLY A 12 -6.98 -5.11 -0.27
CA GLY A 12 -7.74 -5.03 0.97
C GLY A 12 -9.24 -5.22 0.78
N HIS A 13 -9.90 -5.62 1.85
CA HIS A 13 -11.33 -5.93 1.89
C HIS A 13 -11.79 -7.05 0.96
N SER A 14 -13.08 -7.33 0.99
CA SER A 14 -13.74 -8.38 0.20
C SER A 14 -15.07 -7.88 -0.36
N PRO A 15 -15.58 -8.49 -1.44
CA PRO A 15 -16.85 -8.10 -2.02
C PRO A 15 -18.01 -8.33 -1.04
N ARG A 16 -18.43 -7.29 -0.35
CA ARG A 16 -19.63 -7.24 0.47
C ARG A 16 -20.45 -6.04 0.04
N ARG A 17 -21.55 -6.31 -0.68
CA ARG A 17 -22.42 -5.28 -1.27
C ARG A 17 -23.66 -4.96 -0.44
N THR A 18 -23.73 -5.51 0.77
CA THR A 18 -24.81 -5.25 1.74
C THR A 18 -24.27 -4.50 2.94
N VAL A 19 -25.08 -3.64 3.53
CA VAL A 19 -24.76 -2.90 4.74
C VAL A 19 -24.60 -3.86 5.93
N PRO A 20 -23.60 -3.69 6.82
CA PRO A 20 -22.47 -2.77 6.67
C PRO A 20 -21.49 -3.24 5.58
N TYR A 21 -21.04 -2.32 4.74
CA TYR A 21 -20.02 -2.61 3.73
C TYR A 21 -18.69 -3.02 4.39
N ASP A 22 -17.90 -3.80 3.65
CA ASP A 22 -16.54 -4.13 4.06
C ASP A 22 -15.59 -3.06 3.50
N GLY A 23 -15.15 -2.12 4.34
CA GLY A 23 -14.27 -1.03 3.99
C GLY A 23 -14.97 0.29 3.67
N ALA A 24 -14.23 1.25 3.15
CA ALA A 24 -14.69 2.58 2.81
C ALA A 24 -15.65 2.58 1.61
N VAL A 25 -16.57 3.56 1.62
CA VAL A 25 -17.50 3.82 0.54
C VAL A 25 -17.28 5.24 0.03
N GLY A 26 -17.07 5.40 -1.26
CA GLY A 26 -16.95 6.69 -1.91
C GLY A 26 -18.31 7.37 -2.12
N PRO A 27 -18.34 8.68 -2.39
CA PRO A 27 -19.57 9.45 -2.58
C PRO A 27 -20.49 8.94 -3.70
N THR A 28 -19.93 8.26 -4.70
CA THR A 28 -20.73 7.68 -5.79
C THR A 28 -21.10 6.21 -5.57
N GLY A 29 -20.85 5.67 -4.36
CA GLY A 29 -21.07 4.27 -4.04
C GLY A 29 -19.93 3.34 -4.49
N TYR A 30 -18.77 3.88 -4.89
CA TYR A 30 -17.61 3.09 -5.23
C TYR A 30 -17.01 2.46 -3.97
N LEU A 31 -16.85 1.15 -3.96
CA LEU A 31 -16.47 0.39 -2.79
C LEU A 31 -14.95 0.17 -2.72
N GLU A 32 -14.39 0.21 -1.52
CA GLU A 32 -12.96 0.07 -1.30
C GLU A 32 -12.39 -1.21 -1.88
N TYR A 33 -13.09 -2.34 -1.77
CA TYR A 33 -12.59 -3.59 -2.36
C TYR A 33 -12.42 -3.52 -3.88
N GLU A 34 -13.20 -2.70 -4.58
CA GLU A 34 -13.07 -2.46 -6.03
C GLU A 34 -11.83 -1.60 -6.31
N ALA A 35 -11.65 -0.54 -5.52
CA ALA A 35 -10.53 0.38 -5.63
C ALA A 35 -9.18 -0.32 -5.38
N THR A 36 -9.09 -1.12 -4.32
CA THR A 36 -7.87 -1.84 -3.95
C THR A 36 -7.51 -2.92 -4.97
N LEU A 37 -8.51 -3.62 -5.53
CA LEU A 37 -8.27 -4.61 -6.59
C LEU A 37 -7.77 -3.93 -7.86
N ALA A 38 -8.38 -2.82 -8.27
CA ALA A 38 -7.96 -2.07 -9.46
C ALA A 38 -6.52 -1.56 -9.31
N LEU A 39 -6.16 -1.03 -8.14
CA LEU A 39 -4.80 -0.57 -7.85
C LEU A 39 -3.79 -1.71 -7.90
N ALA A 40 -4.10 -2.87 -7.28
CA ALA A 40 -3.24 -4.04 -7.31
C ALA A 40 -3.04 -4.58 -8.74
N GLN A 41 -4.09 -4.60 -9.55
CA GLN A 41 -4.05 -5.02 -10.94
C GLN A 41 -3.21 -4.09 -11.82
N ASP A 42 -3.21 -2.78 -11.56
CA ASP A 42 -2.36 -1.81 -12.27
C ASP A 42 -0.89 -1.92 -11.82
N LEU A 43 -0.61 -2.21 -10.55
CA LEU A 43 0.74 -2.33 -9.99
C LEU A 43 1.43 -3.64 -10.40
N LYS A 44 0.70 -4.75 -10.38
CA LYS A 44 1.23 -6.11 -10.64
C LYS A 44 2.11 -6.17 -11.90
N PRO A 45 1.67 -5.74 -13.10
CA PRO A 45 2.48 -5.87 -14.32
C PRO A 45 3.76 -5.03 -14.29
N LEU A 46 3.84 -3.96 -13.52
CA LEU A 46 5.07 -3.18 -13.36
C LEU A 46 6.12 -3.97 -12.56
N LEU A 47 5.70 -4.58 -11.46
CA LEU A 47 6.58 -5.40 -10.63
C LEU A 47 7.06 -6.66 -11.38
N GLU A 48 6.18 -7.30 -12.15
CA GLU A 48 6.52 -8.47 -12.95
C GLU A 48 7.51 -8.14 -14.09
N ARG A 49 7.31 -7.02 -14.78
CA ARG A 49 8.29 -6.53 -15.78
C ARG A 49 9.64 -6.19 -15.15
N ALA A 50 9.69 -5.82 -13.89
CA ALA A 50 10.92 -5.60 -13.14
C ALA A 50 11.61 -6.90 -12.69
N GLY A 51 10.97 -8.07 -12.88
CA GLY A 51 11.49 -9.40 -12.60
C GLY A 51 10.96 -10.08 -11.34
N ALA A 52 9.95 -9.49 -10.67
CA ALA A 52 9.33 -10.08 -9.49
C ALA A 52 8.32 -11.19 -9.86
N THR A 53 8.19 -12.17 -8.96
CA THR A 53 7.00 -13.04 -8.92
C THR A 53 5.96 -12.36 -8.02
N VAL A 54 4.81 -11.97 -8.61
CA VAL A 54 3.75 -11.28 -7.86
C VAL A 54 2.59 -12.22 -7.58
N ILE A 55 2.32 -12.40 -6.29
CA ILE A 55 1.19 -13.16 -5.78
C ILE A 55 0.11 -12.16 -5.33
N MET A 56 -1.13 -12.33 -5.78
CA MET A 56 -2.24 -11.54 -5.29
C MET A 56 -3.09 -12.34 -4.32
N THR A 57 -3.59 -11.71 -3.25
CA THR A 57 -4.51 -12.38 -2.31
C THR A 57 -5.80 -12.77 -3.00
N ARG A 58 -6.32 -11.93 -3.87
CA ARG A 58 -7.50 -12.18 -4.71
C ARG A 58 -7.32 -11.61 -6.12
N HIS A 59 -8.00 -12.20 -7.08
CA HIS A 59 -7.94 -11.80 -8.51
C HIS A 59 -9.26 -11.20 -9.01
N GLY A 60 -10.32 -11.31 -8.24
CA GLY A 60 -11.68 -10.88 -8.60
C GLY A 60 -12.54 -10.70 -7.35
N ASN A 61 -13.81 -11.03 -7.50
CA ASN A 61 -14.83 -10.84 -6.47
C ASN A 61 -14.92 -12.02 -5.48
N ASN A 62 -13.86 -12.76 -5.27
CA ASN A 62 -13.82 -13.79 -4.24
C ASN A 62 -13.56 -13.17 -2.87
N THR A 63 -14.27 -13.68 -1.86
CA THR A 63 -14.06 -13.30 -0.46
C THR A 63 -12.85 -14.03 0.10
N ILE A 64 -12.03 -13.29 0.86
CA ILE A 64 -10.86 -13.83 1.58
C ILE A 64 -10.76 -13.19 2.97
N GLY A 65 -10.68 -14.04 4.01
CA GLY A 65 -10.50 -13.60 5.38
C GLY A 65 -9.07 -13.15 5.68
N LEU A 66 -8.91 -12.39 6.76
CA LEU A 66 -7.60 -11.84 7.17
C LEU A 66 -6.55 -12.94 7.37
N GLN A 67 -6.92 -14.01 8.09
CA GLN A 67 -6.03 -15.14 8.34
C GLN A 67 -5.57 -15.80 7.03
N SER A 68 -6.48 -16.00 6.07
CA SER A 68 -6.15 -16.61 4.78
C SER A 68 -5.21 -15.74 3.92
N ARG A 69 -5.24 -14.39 4.09
CA ARG A 69 -4.28 -13.48 3.42
C ARG A 69 -2.86 -13.73 3.91
N TYR A 70 -2.71 -13.84 5.23
CA TYR A 70 -1.45 -14.17 5.87
C TYR A 70 -0.95 -15.57 5.48
N GLU A 71 -1.80 -16.61 5.64
CA GLU A 71 -1.46 -18.00 5.29
C GLU A 71 -1.01 -18.14 3.84
N LYS A 72 -1.65 -17.37 2.93
CA LYS A 72 -1.23 -17.31 1.54
C LYS A 72 0.18 -16.76 1.39
N ALA A 73 0.55 -15.71 2.13
CA ALA A 73 1.89 -15.15 2.10
C ALA A 73 2.94 -16.20 2.47
N ILE A 74 2.69 -16.97 3.53
CA ILE A 74 3.61 -18.00 4.02
C ILE A 74 3.67 -19.18 3.03
N ARG A 75 2.51 -19.71 2.60
CA ARG A 75 2.44 -20.84 1.66
C ARG A 75 3.14 -20.54 0.34
N GLU A 76 2.97 -19.34 -0.18
CA GLU A 76 3.57 -18.90 -1.43
C GLU A 76 5.02 -18.40 -1.26
N ARG A 77 5.57 -18.48 -0.06
CA ARG A 77 6.93 -18.03 0.29
C ARG A 77 7.18 -16.57 -0.15
N ALA A 78 6.23 -15.69 0.12
CA ALA A 78 6.40 -14.26 -0.13
C ALA A 78 7.53 -13.72 0.76
N GLN A 79 8.34 -12.81 0.21
CA GLN A 79 9.42 -12.15 0.94
C GLN A 79 8.95 -10.84 1.58
N ILE A 80 7.93 -10.22 1.00
CA ILE A 80 7.24 -9.05 1.55
C ILE A 80 5.75 -9.17 1.29
N LEU A 81 4.96 -8.49 2.14
CA LEU A 81 3.54 -8.30 1.96
C LEU A 81 3.21 -6.80 1.93
N VAL A 82 2.53 -6.36 0.89
CA VAL A 82 2.03 -4.99 0.75
C VAL A 82 0.51 -5.03 0.63
N SER A 83 -0.17 -4.59 1.68
CA SER A 83 -1.63 -4.49 1.73
C SER A 83 -2.07 -3.10 1.27
N LEU A 84 -2.98 -3.05 0.32
CA LEU A 84 -3.49 -1.83 -0.31
C LEU A 84 -4.88 -1.52 0.22
N HIS A 85 -5.06 -0.32 0.73
CA HIS A 85 -6.29 0.18 1.33
C HIS A 85 -6.60 1.61 0.91
N TYR A 86 -7.83 2.03 1.16
CA TYR A 86 -8.27 3.43 1.10
C TYR A 86 -8.95 3.80 2.40
N ASN A 87 -8.49 4.86 3.01
CA ASN A 87 -8.91 5.30 4.32
C ASN A 87 -10.38 5.76 4.35
N SER A 88 -10.98 5.63 5.52
CA SER A 88 -12.30 6.14 5.82
C SER A 88 -12.27 7.01 7.07
N LEU A 89 -13.41 7.58 7.43
CA LEU A 89 -13.63 8.30 8.67
C LEU A 89 -14.94 7.80 9.30
N PRO A 90 -15.08 7.91 10.61
CA PRO A 90 -16.38 7.74 11.26
C PRO A 90 -17.42 8.66 10.60
N GLU A 91 -18.66 8.20 10.49
CA GLU A 91 -19.77 8.95 9.86
C GLU A 91 -20.00 10.33 10.50
N THR A 92 -19.69 10.46 11.78
CA THR A 92 -19.81 11.71 12.53
C THR A 92 -18.68 12.71 12.26
N SER A 93 -17.64 12.32 11.53
CA SER A 93 -16.48 13.16 11.26
C SER A 93 -16.69 14.05 10.06
N ASN A 94 -16.28 15.32 10.17
CA ASN A 94 -16.18 16.19 9.01
C ASN A 94 -14.99 15.77 8.13
N PRO A 95 -15.21 15.28 6.90
CA PRO A 95 -14.12 14.83 6.04
C PRO A 95 -13.20 15.96 5.57
N PHE A 96 -13.62 17.20 5.69
CA PHE A 96 -12.88 18.38 5.26
C PHE A 96 -12.24 19.16 6.40
N ALA A 97 -12.33 18.67 7.65
CA ALA A 97 -11.78 19.36 8.84
C ALA A 97 -10.25 19.32 8.94
N GLY A 98 -9.54 18.69 8.02
CA GLY A 98 -8.07 18.62 8.03
C GLY A 98 -7.50 17.94 6.78
N PRO A 99 -6.17 17.86 6.68
CA PRO A 99 -5.53 17.21 5.56
C PRO A 99 -5.92 15.73 5.48
N ARG A 100 -6.32 15.27 4.31
CA ARG A 100 -6.72 13.89 4.01
C ARG A 100 -5.89 13.40 2.84
N GLY A 101 -5.00 12.45 3.09
CA GLY A 101 -4.11 11.93 2.08
C GLY A 101 -3.68 10.50 2.34
N PHE A 102 -2.40 10.19 2.17
CA PHE A 102 -1.89 8.83 2.32
C PHE A 102 -1.23 8.60 3.67
N SER A 103 -1.20 7.34 4.09
CA SER A 103 -0.43 6.86 5.25
C SER A 103 0.19 5.52 4.94
N VAL A 104 1.32 5.21 5.57
CA VAL A 104 1.92 3.87 5.52
C VAL A 104 2.06 3.33 6.94
N TYR A 105 1.47 2.16 7.17
CA TYR A 105 1.47 1.49 8.47
C TYR A 105 2.40 0.29 8.50
N TYR A 106 3.13 0.13 9.59
CA TYR A 106 3.96 -1.03 9.90
C TYR A 106 3.84 -1.36 11.40
N ASN A 107 4.26 -2.57 11.80
CA ASN A 107 4.31 -2.94 13.22
C ASN A 107 5.73 -3.33 13.64
N TYR A 108 6.31 -4.33 13.00
CA TYR A 108 7.62 -4.86 13.41
C TYR A 108 8.79 -4.06 12.86
N PRO A 109 9.94 -4.00 13.59
CA PRO A 109 11.14 -3.28 13.15
C PRO A 109 11.66 -3.72 11.78
N HIS A 110 11.54 -5.00 11.44
CA HIS A 110 11.97 -5.51 10.12
C HIS A 110 11.09 -5.01 8.95
N SER A 111 9.87 -4.55 9.24
CA SER A 111 8.97 -3.93 8.26
C SER A 111 9.26 -2.44 8.03
N PHE A 112 9.95 -1.79 8.96
CA PHE A 112 10.18 -0.34 8.94
C PHE A 112 10.86 0.14 7.65
N ARG A 113 11.89 -0.58 7.17
CA ARG A 113 12.60 -0.18 5.94
C ARG A 113 11.71 -0.23 4.70
N LEU A 114 10.85 -1.26 4.59
CA LEU A 114 9.87 -1.33 3.50
C LEU A 114 8.87 -0.18 3.61
N ALA A 115 8.32 0.05 4.80
CA ALA A 115 7.39 1.13 5.06
C ALA A 115 7.99 2.51 4.75
N GLN A 116 9.23 2.76 5.17
CA GLN A 116 9.96 4.00 4.90
C GLN A 116 10.19 4.23 3.40
N SER A 117 10.67 3.21 2.68
CA SER A 117 10.91 3.33 1.23
C SER A 117 9.63 3.66 0.46
N VAL A 118 8.52 2.98 0.81
CA VAL A 118 7.22 3.25 0.21
C VAL A 118 6.71 4.65 0.58
N HIS A 119 6.77 5.04 1.85
CA HIS A 119 6.35 6.36 2.30
C HIS A 119 7.14 7.49 1.62
N GLU A 120 8.47 7.37 1.52
CA GLU A 120 9.32 8.34 0.82
C GLU A 120 8.96 8.44 -0.67
N ALA A 121 8.63 7.33 -1.33
CA ALA A 121 8.17 7.33 -2.72
C ALA A 121 6.81 8.03 -2.88
N PHE A 122 5.89 7.83 -1.93
CA PHE A 122 4.60 8.53 -1.90
C PHE A 122 4.79 10.04 -1.74
N THR A 123 5.63 10.48 -0.80
CA THR A 123 5.94 11.90 -0.59
C THR A 123 6.52 12.56 -1.86
N ARG A 124 7.24 11.81 -2.69
CA ARG A 124 7.79 12.34 -3.96
C ARG A 124 6.78 12.38 -5.09
N ARG A 125 5.80 11.47 -5.12
CA ARG A 125 4.98 11.19 -6.31
C ARG A 125 3.51 11.54 -6.18
N VAL A 126 2.95 11.40 -4.98
CA VAL A 126 1.51 11.49 -4.79
C VAL A 126 1.13 12.91 -4.40
N PRO A 127 0.28 13.59 -5.19
CA PRO A 127 -0.13 14.97 -4.93
C PRO A 127 -1.27 15.04 -3.89
N LEU A 128 -1.10 14.33 -2.78
CA LEU A 128 -2.02 14.31 -1.64
C LEU A 128 -1.26 14.66 -0.35
N PRO A 129 -1.94 15.14 0.69
CA PRO A 129 -1.33 15.33 2.00
C PRO A 129 -0.68 14.07 2.53
N ASP A 130 0.46 14.23 3.20
CA ASP A 130 1.14 13.17 3.92
C ASP A 130 0.57 13.07 5.34
N ASN A 131 -0.15 11.99 5.63
CA ASN A 131 -0.68 11.68 6.95
C ASN A 131 0.27 10.79 7.79
N GLY A 132 1.41 10.42 7.24
CA GLY A 132 2.55 9.89 7.98
C GLY A 132 2.91 8.43 7.77
N LEU A 133 4.10 8.12 8.28
CA LEU A 133 4.62 6.77 8.47
C LEU A 133 4.34 6.36 9.92
N ILE A 134 3.48 5.37 10.13
CA ILE A 134 2.84 5.12 11.42
C ILE A 134 3.15 3.71 11.90
N ALA A 135 3.76 3.59 13.10
CA ALA A 135 3.82 2.33 13.82
C ALA A 135 2.44 2.00 14.39
N ASN A 136 1.92 0.81 14.11
CA ASN A 136 0.57 0.43 14.49
C ASN A 136 0.51 -1.04 14.93
N ASP A 137 -0.04 -1.27 16.12
CA ASP A 137 -0.18 -2.59 16.75
C ASP A 137 -1.61 -3.13 16.74
N VAL A 138 -2.55 -2.42 16.12
CA VAL A 138 -3.97 -2.80 16.04
C VAL A 138 -4.31 -3.48 14.73
N LEU A 139 -3.80 -2.97 13.59
CA LEU A 139 -4.10 -3.51 12.27
C LEU A 139 -3.50 -4.91 12.10
N PHE A 140 -4.31 -5.85 11.58
CA PHE A 140 -3.92 -7.26 11.46
C PHE A 140 -2.73 -7.49 10.52
N ILE A 141 -2.80 -6.93 9.31
CA ILE A 141 -1.81 -7.24 8.26
C ILE A 141 -0.39 -6.76 8.61
N PRO A 142 -0.14 -5.54 9.16
CA PRO A 142 1.21 -5.15 9.55
C PRO A 142 1.79 -5.98 10.70
N ARG A 143 0.97 -6.72 11.45
CA ARG A 143 1.39 -7.55 12.59
C ARG A 143 1.79 -8.97 12.19
N ILE A 144 2.39 -9.16 11.04
CA ILE A 144 2.91 -10.46 10.58
C ILE A 144 4.41 -10.53 10.90
N PRO A 145 4.84 -11.40 11.86
CA PRO A 145 6.21 -11.43 12.31
C PRO A 145 7.17 -12.18 11.37
N GLN A 146 6.67 -12.94 10.39
CA GLN A 146 7.49 -13.84 9.57
C GLN A 146 8.12 -13.17 8.35
N LEU A 147 7.58 -12.02 7.91
CA LEU A 147 8.08 -11.28 6.75
C LEU A 147 7.78 -9.78 6.90
N PRO A 148 8.59 -8.91 6.27
CA PRO A 148 8.25 -7.49 6.17
C PRO A 148 6.86 -7.28 5.60
N SER A 149 6.00 -6.60 6.35
CA SER A 149 4.57 -6.46 6.07
C SER A 149 4.12 -5.04 6.36
N ILE A 150 3.48 -4.40 5.38
CA ILE A 150 2.96 -3.04 5.50
C ILE A 150 1.52 -2.95 5.00
N LEU A 151 0.81 -1.94 5.49
CA LEU A 151 -0.49 -1.53 4.97
C LEU A 151 -0.40 -0.09 4.50
N VAL A 152 -0.83 0.16 3.28
CA VAL A 152 -0.81 1.49 2.66
C VAL A 152 -2.24 1.98 2.50
N GLU A 153 -2.57 3.06 3.20
CA GLU A 153 -3.77 3.85 2.97
C GLU A 153 -3.45 4.85 1.86
N ASN A 154 -3.89 4.55 0.66
CA ASN A 154 -3.47 5.28 -0.54
C ASN A 154 -4.10 6.66 -0.66
N ALA A 155 -5.32 6.83 -0.14
CA ALA A 155 -6.11 8.04 -0.15
C ALA A 155 -7.36 7.85 0.74
N PHE A 156 -8.19 8.88 0.90
CA PHE A 156 -9.50 8.79 1.55
C PHE A 156 -10.59 8.62 0.49
N LEU A 157 -11.19 7.44 0.39
CA LEU A 157 -12.17 7.13 -0.66
C LEU A 157 -13.43 8.00 -0.56
N LEU A 158 -13.81 8.43 0.65
CA LEU A 158 -14.95 9.31 0.89
C LEU A 158 -14.78 10.76 0.37
N ILE A 159 -13.57 11.16 -0.04
CA ILE A 159 -13.32 12.48 -0.62
C ILE A 159 -13.54 12.43 -2.15
N PRO A 160 -14.46 13.25 -2.72
CA PRO A 160 -14.86 13.11 -4.13
C PRO A 160 -13.69 13.11 -5.12
N LYS A 161 -12.72 14.01 -4.97
CA LYS A 161 -11.55 14.08 -5.84
C LYS A 161 -10.63 12.85 -5.69
N GLN A 162 -10.56 12.27 -4.51
CA GLN A 162 -9.74 11.09 -4.26
C GLN A 162 -10.46 9.80 -4.70
N GLU A 163 -11.79 9.77 -4.62
CA GLU A 163 -12.60 8.72 -5.26
C GLU A 163 -12.40 8.73 -6.79
N GLU A 164 -12.49 9.91 -7.42
CA GLU A 164 -12.23 10.04 -8.86
C GLU A 164 -10.84 9.57 -9.24
N MET A 165 -9.82 9.91 -8.44
CA MET A 165 -8.47 9.39 -8.58
C MET A 165 -8.43 7.86 -8.48
N ALA A 166 -9.13 7.26 -7.53
CA ALA A 166 -9.16 5.81 -7.35
C ALA A 166 -9.89 5.07 -8.50
N LYS A 167 -10.92 5.68 -9.10
CA LYS A 167 -11.76 5.06 -10.14
C LYS A 167 -11.07 4.91 -11.50
N THR A 168 -10.13 5.77 -11.84
CA THR A 168 -9.54 5.80 -13.18
C THR A 168 -8.09 5.34 -13.18
N LYS A 169 -7.67 4.65 -14.26
CA LYS A 169 -6.27 4.23 -14.41
C LYS A 169 -5.30 5.42 -14.38
N ARG A 170 -5.68 6.53 -15.04
CA ARG A 170 -4.90 7.77 -15.03
C ARG A 170 -4.79 8.37 -13.63
N GLY A 171 -5.89 8.35 -12.87
CA GLY A 171 -5.91 8.85 -11.49
C GLY A 171 -5.03 8.01 -10.56
N ARG A 172 -5.04 6.68 -10.71
CA ARG A 172 -4.21 5.77 -9.90
C ARG A 172 -2.73 5.79 -10.27
N GLU A 173 -2.36 6.35 -11.42
CA GLU A 173 -0.97 6.30 -11.91
C GLU A 173 0.06 6.84 -10.90
N PRO A 174 -0.12 7.96 -10.21
CA PRO A 174 0.82 8.41 -9.17
C PRO A 174 0.96 7.42 -8.01
N LEU A 175 -0.13 6.79 -7.57
CA LEU A 175 -0.13 5.77 -6.50
C LEU A 175 0.63 4.52 -6.94
N VAL A 176 0.34 4.04 -8.16
CA VAL A 176 1.01 2.88 -8.76
C VAL A 176 2.52 3.12 -8.89
N ARG A 177 2.93 4.31 -9.35
CA ARG A 177 4.34 4.68 -9.46
C ARG A 177 5.03 4.76 -8.10
N ALA A 178 4.38 5.36 -7.11
CA ALA A 178 4.92 5.45 -5.75
C ALA A 178 5.10 4.06 -5.13
N LEU A 179 4.11 3.18 -5.23
CA LEU A 179 4.21 1.80 -4.74
C LEU A 179 5.35 1.04 -5.43
N TYR A 180 5.41 1.13 -6.76
CA TYR A 180 6.47 0.49 -7.55
C TYR A 180 7.87 0.98 -7.14
N GLU A 181 8.09 2.30 -7.10
CA GLU A 181 9.39 2.89 -6.76
C GLU A 181 9.78 2.56 -5.32
N GLY A 182 8.86 2.67 -4.36
CA GLY A 182 9.14 2.35 -2.97
C GLY A 182 9.54 0.88 -2.76
N ILE A 183 8.90 -0.05 -3.47
CA ILE A 183 9.27 -1.47 -3.43
C ILE A 183 10.65 -1.68 -4.09
N VAL A 184 10.92 -1.04 -5.22
CA VAL A 184 12.23 -1.12 -5.89
C VAL A 184 13.33 -0.53 -4.99
N ASP A 185 13.10 0.64 -4.40
CA ASP A 185 14.05 1.30 -3.49
C ASP A 185 14.38 0.42 -2.28
N PHE A 186 13.37 -0.30 -1.75
CA PHE A 186 13.58 -1.26 -0.65
C PHE A 186 14.51 -2.41 -1.06
N TYR A 187 14.26 -3.07 -2.20
CA TYR A 187 15.11 -4.16 -2.67
C TYR A 187 16.51 -3.69 -3.09
N ASP A 188 16.62 -2.50 -3.69
CA ASP A 188 17.91 -1.90 -4.03
C ASP A 188 18.75 -1.64 -2.77
N ALA A 189 18.13 -1.14 -1.70
CA ALA A 189 18.79 -0.94 -0.41
C ALA A 189 19.24 -2.25 0.27
N LEU A 190 18.51 -3.34 0.08
CA LEU A 190 18.92 -4.66 0.57
C LEU A 190 20.13 -5.21 -0.20
N ASN A 191 20.13 -5.03 -1.53
CA ASN A 191 21.19 -5.54 -2.40
C ASN A 191 22.47 -4.68 -2.34
N HIS A 192 22.36 -3.39 -1.99
CA HIS A 192 23.45 -2.42 -1.98
C HIS A 192 23.51 -1.61 -0.67
N PRO A 193 23.70 -2.26 0.49
CA PRO A 193 23.57 -1.61 1.80
C PRO A 193 24.51 -0.42 2.03
N ASN A 194 25.69 -0.41 1.40
CA ASN A 194 26.67 0.67 1.54
C ASN A 194 26.31 1.91 0.70
N GLN A 195 25.64 1.74 -0.45
CA GLN A 195 25.20 2.85 -1.30
C GLN A 195 23.96 3.53 -0.72
N SER A 196 23.08 2.80 -0.05
CA SER A 196 21.88 3.36 0.59
C SER A 196 22.24 4.32 1.73
N LYS A 197 23.24 3.99 2.54
CA LYS A 197 23.75 4.89 3.61
C LYS A 197 24.31 6.20 3.04
N ALA A 198 25.03 6.14 1.92
CA ALA A 198 25.57 7.33 1.27
C ALA A 198 24.45 8.23 0.69
N ARG A 199 23.41 7.65 0.07
CA ARG A 199 22.24 8.41 -0.43
C ARG A 199 21.45 9.09 0.71
N GLN A 200 21.26 8.42 1.84
CA GLN A 200 20.60 8.98 3.02
C GLN A 200 21.42 10.13 3.64
N ALA A 201 22.74 10.02 3.69
CA ALA A 201 23.62 11.07 4.17
C ALA A 201 23.54 12.32 3.29
N VAL A 202 23.55 12.18 1.96
CA VAL A 202 23.40 13.27 1.00
C VAL A 202 22.03 13.96 1.09
N GLN A 203 20.94 13.19 1.28
CA GLN A 203 19.61 13.76 1.46
C GLN A 203 19.49 14.57 2.77
N LYS A 204 20.11 14.07 3.85
CA LYS A 204 20.13 14.79 5.14
C LYS A 204 20.90 16.13 5.05
N PHE A 205 21.92 16.20 4.20
CA PHE A 205 22.68 17.44 3.94
C PHE A 205 21.91 18.46 3.09
N ARG A 206 21.03 18.03 2.19
CA ARG A 206 20.22 18.91 1.32
C ARG A 206 18.99 19.48 2.00
N ARG A 207 18.61 18.99 3.18
CA ARG A 207 17.45 19.45 3.97
C ARG A 207 17.83 20.41 5.11
N LYS A 208 19.12 20.76 5.25
CA LYS A 208 19.65 21.83 6.10
C LYS A 208 20.01 23.04 5.26
#